data_f5b22bed0f99f33a93ce0b148820920d
#
_entry.id   f5b22bed0f99f33a93ce0b148820920d
#
_cell.length_a   1.000
_cell.length_b   1.000
_cell.length_c   1.000
_cell.angle_alpha   90.00
_cell.angle_beta   90.00
_cell.angle_gamma   90.00
#
_symmetry.space_group_name_H-M   'P 1'
#
loop_
_entity.id
_entity.type
_entity.pdbx_description
1 polymer ?
#
loop_
_entity_poly.entity_id
_entity_poly.type
_entity_poly.pdbx_seq_one_letter_code
_entity_poly.pdbx_strand_id
1 'polypeptide(L)'
;QTCALPICFQKNDFGHEKNLSLMLQKMLIEMQITPKNISFLHLNNGPARFTAIRNCHALMKGFFFGHKVKIFSYKIFEHYFLGINQSFQKNILCIIDTNRRDLAIQKLSPQGKLIGKIKTYLIDNQLIELLSGDYVLMGNGIEKLKKIKDYSFIKKKLMGPIELKSNYFINNVYQKKPQGKFPRIIYPYSPV
;
A
#
# COMPACT_ATOMS: atom_id res chain seq x y z
N GLN A 1 19.06 -17.91 9.05
CA GLN A 1 17.61 -18.00 9.33
C GLN A 1 17.05 -16.59 9.31
N THR A 2 16.33 -16.22 8.27
CA THR A 2 15.50 -15.00 8.26
C THR A 2 14.27 -15.28 9.09
N CYS A 3 14.31 -14.90 10.36
CA CYS A 3 13.13 -14.92 11.19
C CYS A 3 12.21 -13.80 10.71
N ALA A 4 11.15 -14.15 10.00
CA ALA A 4 10.09 -13.21 9.68
C ALA A 4 9.24 -13.01 10.92
N LEU A 5 9.11 -11.76 11.32
CA LEU A 5 8.31 -11.36 12.46
C LEU A 5 6.83 -11.72 12.26
N PRO A 6 6.15 -12.25 13.29
CA PRO A 6 4.71 -12.42 13.23
C PRO A 6 4.04 -11.09 12.96
N ILE A 7 3.00 -11.14 12.14
CA ILE A 7 2.27 -9.98 11.69
C ILE A 7 1.27 -9.60 12.78
N CYS A 8 1.41 -8.43 13.34
CA CYS A 8 0.35 -7.82 14.11
C CYS A 8 -0.55 -7.04 13.13
N PHE A 9 -1.75 -7.55 12.89
CA PHE A 9 -2.77 -6.86 12.10
C PHE A 9 -3.92 -6.45 13.00
N GLN A 10 -4.16 -5.15 13.11
CA GLN A 10 -5.30 -4.63 13.82
C GLN A 10 -6.16 -3.81 12.85
N LYS A 11 -7.38 -4.27 12.60
CA LYS A 11 -8.38 -3.55 11.82
C LYS A 11 -9.09 -2.60 12.78
N ASN A 12 -8.65 -1.36 12.84
CA ASN A 12 -9.32 -0.29 13.59
C ASN A 12 -9.70 0.83 12.65
N ASP A 13 -10.94 1.28 12.73
CA ASP A 13 -11.45 2.37 11.90
C ASP A 13 -10.96 3.75 12.41
N PHE A 14 -10.59 3.87 13.68
CA PHE A 14 -10.14 5.13 14.29
C PHE A 14 -8.98 4.91 15.28
N GLY A 15 -8.12 5.91 15.43
CA GLY A 15 -7.08 5.94 16.46
C GLY A 15 -5.78 5.19 16.13
N HIS A 16 -5.47 4.99 14.84
CA HIS A 16 -4.22 4.32 14.40
C HIS A 16 -2.95 4.93 14.99
N GLU A 17 -2.96 6.21 15.30
CA GLU A 17 -1.80 6.96 15.77
C GLU A 17 -1.35 6.51 17.16
N LYS A 18 -2.31 6.39 18.10
CA LYS A 18 -2.02 5.94 19.47
C LYS A 18 -1.67 4.46 19.51
N ASN A 19 -2.27 3.67 18.64
CA ASN A 19 -2.11 2.22 18.68
C ASN A 19 -0.82 1.73 18.02
N LEU A 20 -0.31 2.43 17.00
CA LEU A 20 0.85 1.97 16.23
C LEU A 20 2.12 1.84 17.10
N SER A 21 2.40 2.81 17.96
CA SER A 21 3.57 2.75 18.87
C SER A 21 3.43 1.64 19.91
N LEU A 22 2.24 1.49 20.48
CA LEU A 22 1.94 0.43 21.44
C LEU A 22 2.02 -0.96 20.81
N MET A 23 1.51 -1.11 19.60
CA MET A 23 1.60 -2.36 18.84
C MET A 23 3.05 -2.74 18.55
N LEU A 24 3.86 -1.77 18.12
CA LEU A 24 5.27 -2.00 17.85
C LEU A 24 6.01 -2.40 19.14
N GLN A 25 5.78 -1.71 20.25
CA GLN A 25 6.38 -2.05 21.54
C GLN A 25 5.97 -3.45 22.01
N LYS A 26 4.67 -3.78 21.97
CA LYS A 26 4.17 -5.11 22.35
C LYS A 26 4.83 -6.20 21.51
N MET A 27 4.88 -6.00 20.20
CA MET A 27 5.48 -6.96 19.27
C MET A 27 6.96 -7.21 19.60
N LEU A 28 7.73 -6.18 19.93
CA LEU A 28 9.14 -6.33 20.29
C LEU A 28 9.31 -7.06 21.63
N ILE A 29 8.45 -6.77 22.59
CA ILE A 29 8.45 -7.46 23.91
C ILE A 29 8.09 -8.94 23.75
N GLU A 30 7.01 -9.25 23.04
CA GLU A 30 6.58 -10.64 22.78
C GLU A 30 7.66 -11.47 22.08
N MET A 31 8.40 -10.82 21.18
CA MET A 31 9.48 -11.47 20.45
C MET A 31 10.83 -11.46 21.18
N GLN A 32 10.90 -10.82 22.31
CA GLN A 32 12.13 -10.64 23.09
C GLN A 32 13.29 -10.04 22.28
N ILE A 33 12.97 -9.09 21.40
CA ILE A 33 13.95 -8.37 20.57
C ILE A 33 13.90 -6.86 20.82
N THR A 34 14.99 -6.21 20.42
CA THR A 34 15.11 -4.75 20.46
C THR A 34 15.22 -4.20 19.03
N PRO A 35 15.09 -2.89 18.82
CA PRO A 35 15.30 -2.29 17.50
C PRO A 35 16.66 -2.62 16.87
N LYS A 36 17.69 -2.89 17.68
CA LYS A 36 19.03 -3.28 17.22
C LYS A 36 19.06 -4.63 16.50
N ASN A 37 18.10 -5.52 16.79
CA ASN A 37 18.00 -6.84 16.18
C ASN A 37 17.32 -6.78 14.80
N ILE A 38 16.75 -5.62 14.42
CA ILE A 38 16.03 -5.47 13.16
C ILE A 38 16.99 -5.04 12.07
N SER A 39 17.21 -5.91 11.08
CA SER A 39 18.15 -5.68 10.00
C SER A 39 17.56 -4.90 8.83
N PHE A 40 16.25 -4.98 8.61
CA PHE A 40 15.58 -4.29 7.51
C PHE A 40 14.13 -3.93 7.84
N LEU A 41 13.66 -2.91 7.17
CA LEU A 41 12.33 -2.32 7.33
C LEU A 41 11.67 -2.13 5.97
N HIS A 42 10.46 -2.61 5.83
CA HIS A 42 9.63 -2.38 4.64
C HIS A 42 8.60 -1.30 4.95
N LEU A 43 8.64 -0.20 4.21
CA LEU A 43 7.71 0.90 4.38
C LEU A 43 6.85 1.11 3.14
N ASN A 44 5.55 1.20 3.35
CA ASN A 44 4.66 1.76 2.35
C ASN A 44 4.89 3.28 2.30
N ASN A 45 5.26 3.80 1.13
CA ASN A 45 5.46 5.23 0.92
C ASN A 45 4.27 5.94 0.25
N GLY A 46 3.15 5.27 0.14
CA GLY A 46 1.89 5.83 -0.36
C GLY A 46 1.52 5.43 -1.79
N PRO A 47 0.44 6.03 -2.28
CA PRO A 47 -0.48 6.93 -1.58
C PRO A 47 -1.30 6.25 -0.50
N ALA A 48 -1.62 6.98 0.56
CA ALA A 48 -2.44 6.53 1.67
C ALA A 48 -3.13 7.74 2.35
N ARG A 49 -3.90 7.50 3.42
CA ARG A 49 -4.43 8.57 4.26
C ARG A 49 -3.28 9.46 4.75
N PHE A 50 -3.38 10.76 4.53
CA PHE A 50 -2.29 11.73 4.74
C PHE A 50 -1.68 11.66 6.14
N THR A 51 -2.50 11.74 7.18
CA THR A 51 -2.02 11.71 8.57
C THR A 51 -1.42 10.35 8.91
N ALA A 52 -2.08 9.26 8.53
CA ALA A 52 -1.63 7.91 8.88
C ALA A 52 -0.24 7.59 8.30
N ILE A 53 0.02 7.93 7.03
CA ILE A 53 1.32 7.64 6.42
C ILE A 53 2.43 8.49 7.01
N ARG A 54 2.17 9.77 7.33
CA ARG A 54 3.15 10.64 7.98
C ARG A 54 3.51 10.17 9.37
N ASN A 55 2.52 9.81 10.16
CA ASN A 55 2.73 9.31 11.52
C ASN A 55 3.49 7.99 11.53
N CYS A 56 3.16 7.08 10.62
CA CYS A 56 3.92 5.85 10.44
C CYS A 56 5.40 6.13 10.13
N HIS A 57 5.67 7.00 9.16
CA HIS A 57 7.05 7.35 8.79
C HIS A 57 7.79 8.08 9.90
N ALA A 58 7.12 8.99 10.61
CA ALA A 58 7.72 9.71 11.75
C ALA A 58 8.06 8.75 12.89
N LEU A 59 7.14 7.85 13.24
CA LEU A 59 7.36 6.82 14.25
C LEU A 59 8.54 5.93 13.90
N MET A 60 8.59 5.43 12.65
CA MET A 60 9.67 4.57 12.21
C MET A 60 11.02 5.30 12.19
N LYS A 61 11.05 6.57 11.78
CA LYS A 61 12.26 7.40 11.87
C LYS A 61 12.75 7.55 13.30
N GLY A 62 11.86 7.86 14.24
CA GLY A 62 12.21 7.99 15.65
C GLY A 62 12.66 6.67 16.25
N PHE A 63 11.94 5.59 15.96
CA PHE A 63 12.21 4.27 16.53
C PHE A 63 13.54 3.68 16.08
N PHE A 64 13.93 3.92 14.85
CA PHE A 64 15.19 3.44 14.27
C PHE A 64 16.27 4.52 14.20
N PHE A 65 16.09 5.64 14.91
CA PHE A 65 17.12 6.68 14.98
C PHE A 65 18.41 6.12 15.58
N GLY A 66 19.53 6.35 14.90
CA GLY A 66 20.84 5.82 15.32
C GLY A 66 21.08 4.33 15.05
N HIS A 67 20.08 3.59 14.50
CA HIS A 67 20.24 2.19 14.15
C HIS A 67 20.55 1.99 12.67
N LYS A 68 21.44 1.05 12.37
CA LYS A 68 21.77 0.64 10.99
C LYS A 68 20.73 -0.33 10.46
N VAL A 69 19.59 0.19 10.00
CA VAL A 69 18.51 -0.61 9.39
C VAL A 69 18.47 -0.36 7.87
N LYS A 70 18.35 -1.42 7.09
CA LYS A 70 18.14 -1.32 5.63
C LYS A 70 16.67 -1.02 5.37
N ILE A 71 16.38 0.02 4.58
CA ILE A 71 15.01 0.45 4.32
C ILE A 71 14.65 0.13 2.89
N PHE A 72 13.54 -0.59 2.73
CA PHE A 72 12.89 -0.87 1.46
C PHE A 72 11.58 -0.11 1.41
N SER A 73 11.27 0.50 0.28
CA SER A 73 9.99 1.19 0.11
C SER A 73 9.19 0.62 -1.03
N TYR A 74 7.90 0.60 -0.84
CA TYR A 74 6.92 0.14 -1.82
C TYR A 74 5.81 1.17 -1.94
N LYS A 75 5.32 1.37 -3.16
CA LYS A 75 4.04 2.04 -3.34
C LYS A 75 2.91 1.08 -2.98
N ILE A 76 1.80 1.59 -2.48
CA ILE A 76 0.65 0.76 -2.11
C ILE A 76 0.16 -0.10 -3.27
N PHE A 77 0.29 0.37 -4.50
CA PHE A 77 -0.09 -0.35 -5.72
C PHE A 77 0.73 -1.63 -5.91
N GLU A 78 2.03 -1.57 -5.64
CA GLU A 78 2.91 -2.74 -5.69
C GLU A 78 2.52 -3.76 -4.61
N HIS A 79 2.14 -3.28 -3.43
CA HIS A 79 1.68 -4.16 -2.35
C HIS A 79 0.40 -4.92 -2.72
N TYR A 80 -0.58 -4.23 -3.31
CA TYR A 80 -1.77 -4.91 -3.82
C TYR A 80 -1.43 -5.95 -4.88
N PHE A 81 -0.52 -5.65 -5.80
CA PHE A 81 -0.10 -6.60 -6.82
C PHE A 81 0.60 -7.83 -6.23
N LEU A 82 1.46 -7.67 -5.24
CA LEU A 82 2.14 -8.77 -4.55
C LEU A 82 1.16 -9.72 -3.84
N GLY A 83 -0.02 -9.22 -3.48
CA GLY A 83 -1.09 -10.03 -2.86
C GLY A 83 -1.85 -10.94 -3.83
N ILE A 84 -1.49 -10.93 -5.11
CA ILE A 84 -2.21 -11.66 -6.14
C ILE A 84 -1.43 -12.93 -6.51
N ASN A 85 -2.07 -14.08 -6.41
CA ASN A 85 -1.50 -15.38 -6.76
C ASN A 85 -1.91 -15.85 -8.17
N GLN A 86 -2.14 -14.93 -9.09
CA GLN A 86 -2.51 -15.28 -10.46
C GLN A 86 -1.81 -14.38 -11.47
N SER A 87 -1.60 -14.90 -12.67
CA SER A 87 -1.08 -14.15 -13.80
C SER A 87 -2.20 -13.41 -14.53
N PHE A 88 -1.88 -12.27 -15.10
CA PHE A 88 -2.79 -11.48 -15.92
C PHE A 88 -2.29 -11.41 -17.35
N GLN A 89 -3.22 -11.35 -18.28
CA GLN A 89 -2.93 -11.02 -19.69
C GLN A 89 -3.20 -9.53 -19.98
N LYS A 90 -4.01 -8.89 -19.13
CA LYS A 90 -4.44 -7.50 -19.29
C LYS A 90 -3.73 -6.57 -18.31
N ASN A 91 -3.65 -5.30 -18.67
CA ASN A 91 -3.21 -4.27 -17.74
C ASN A 91 -4.20 -4.15 -16.57
N ILE A 92 -3.67 -3.68 -15.46
CA ILE A 92 -4.40 -3.57 -14.20
C ILE A 92 -4.56 -2.09 -13.86
N LEU A 93 -5.74 -1.68 -13.42
CA LEU A 93 -5.95 -0.39 -12.74
C LEU A 93 -6.07 -0.65 -11.24
N CYS A 94 -5.08 -0.21 -10.50
CA CYS A 94 -5.11 -0.24 -9.05
C CYS A 94 -5.67 1.07 -8.52
N ILE A 95 -6.79 0.98 -7.81
CA ILE A 95 -7.64 2.09 -7.36
C ILE A 95 -7.56 2.18 -5.85
N ILE A 96 -7.05 3.29 -5.35
CA ILE A 96 -6.82 3.51 -3.92
C ILE A 96 -7.70 4.63 -3.40
N ASP A 97 -8.45 4.33 -2.35
CA ASP A 97 -9.14 5.31 -1.54
C ASP A 97 -8.20 5.86 -0.47
N THR A 98 -7.85 7.13 -0.57
CA THR A 98 -7.09 7.86 0.45
C THR A 98 -7.98 8.58 1.46
N ASN A 99 -9.28 8.25 1.47
CA ASN A 99 -10.31 8.87 2.30
C ASN A 99 -10.60 10.33 1.92
N ARG A 100 -10.42 10.67 0.64
CA ARG A 100 -10.77 11.97 0.05
C ARG A 100 -11.97 11.81 -0.90
N ARG A 101 -12.39 12.90 -1.55
CA ARG A 101 -13.48 12.85 -2.56
C ARG A 101 -13.09 12.11 -3.82
N ASP A 102 -11.80 12.12 -4.16
CA ASP A 102 -11.21 11.49 -5.34
C ASP A 102 -10.51 10.17 -5.00
N LEU A 103 -10.21 9.43 -6.04
CA LEU A 103 -9.51 8.15 -6.00
C LEU A 103 -8.13 8.30 -6.64
N ALA A 104 -7.11 7.74 -6.02
CA ALA A 104 -5.79 7.65 -6.62
C ALA A 104 -5.69 6.37 -7.47
N ILE A 105 -5.35 6.51 -8.74
CA ILE A 105 -5.31 5.41 -9.70
C ILE A 105 -3.93 5.30 -10.31
N GLN A 106 -3.44 4.07 -10.36
CA GLN A 106 -2.20 3.71 -11.03
C GLN A 106 -2.44 2.53 -11.98
N LYS A 107 -1.98 2.68 -13.21
CA LYS A 107 -1.93 1.59 -14.17
C LYS A 107 -0.70 0.71 -13.91
N LEU A 108 -0.89 -0.60 -13.95
CA LEU A 108 0.19 -1.59 -13.90
C LEU A 108 0.13 -2.49 -15.14
N SER A 109 1.30 -2.98 -15.53
CA SER A 109 1.37 -4.06 -16.53
C SER A 109 0.85 -5.38 -15.94
N PRO A 110 0.62 -6.39 -16.77
CA PRO A 110 0.28 -7.74 -16.30
C PRO A 110 1.31 -8.35 -15.33
N GLN A 111 2.57 -7.87 -15.36
CA GLN A 111 3.67 -8.29 -14.48
C GLN A 111 3.84 -7.34 -13.26
N GLY A 112 2.91 -6.43 -13.03
CA GLY A 112 2.93 -5.52 -11.88
C GLY A 112 3.86 -4.31 -12.01
N LYS A 113 4.45 -4.05 -13.17
CA LYS A 113 5.26 -2.83 -13.39
C LYS A 113 4.35 -1.61 -13.47
N LEU A 114 4.72 -0.55 -12.76
CA LEU A 114 3.99 0.71 -12.78
C LEU A 114 4.11 1.37 -14.16
N ILE A 115 2.99 1.76 -14.76
CA ILE A 115 2.89 2.42 -16.06
C ILE A 115 2.42 3.86 -15.87
N GLY A 116 3.24 4.82 -16.27
CA GLY A 116 2.94 6.24 -16.17
C GLY A 116 2.94 6.79 -14.73
N LYS A 117 2.32 7.95 -14.55
CA LYS A 117 2.21 8.63 -13.27
C LYS A 117 0.90 8.26 -12.57
N ILE A 118 0.89 8.37 -11.24
CA ILE A 118 -0.35 8.30 -10.46
C ILE A 118 -1.25 9.46 -10.89
N LYS A 119 -2.51 9.17 -11.12
CA LYS A 119 -3.55 10.16 -11.41
C LYS A 119 -4.66 10.08 -10.37
N THR A 120 -5.35 11.19 -10.18
CA THR A 120 -6.52 11.25 -9.28
C THR A 120 -7.76 11.55 -10.10
N TYR A 121 -8.85 10.91 -9.74
CA TYR A 121 -10.14 11.06 -10.41
C TYR A 121 -11.25 11.25 -9.37
N LEU A 122 -12.12 12.21 -9.61
CA LEU A 122 -13.43 12.23 -8.98
C LEU A 122 -14.28 11.07 -9.53
N ILE A 123 -15.34 10.74 -8.83
CA ILE A 123 -16.31 9.75 -9.36
C ILE A 123 -17.24 10.48 -10.33
N ASP A 124 -16.79 10.65 -11.57
CA ASP A 124 -17.40 11.38 -12.64
C ASP A 124 -17.31 10.63 -13.98
N ASN A 125 -17.72 11.27 -15.07
CA ASN A 125 -17.70 10.67 -16.40
C ASN A 125 -16.30 10.31 -16.88
N GLN A 126 -15.27 11.07 -16.51
CA GLN A 126 -13.88 10.77 -16.87
C GLN A 126 -13.39 9.48 -16.26
N LEU A 127 -13.76 9.25 -14.99
CA LEU A 127 -13.46 7.99 -14.33
C LEU A 127 -14.23 6.83 -14.99
N ILE A 128 -15.50 7.01 -15.31
CA ILE A 128 -16.33 5.98 -15.97
C ILE A 128 -15.73 5.61 -17.32
N GLU A 129 -15.31 6.58 -18.11
CA GLU A 129 -14.63 6.36 -19.40
C GLU A 129 -13.33 5.56 -19.21
N LEU A 130 -12.47 5.93 -18.26
CA LEU A 130 -11.28 5.18 -17.94
C LEU A 130 -11.59 3.73 -17.55
N LEU A 131 -12.60 3.52 -16.72
CA LEU A 131 -13.01 2.18 -16.24
C LEU A 131 -13.66 1.33 -17.34
N SER A 132 -14.17 1.95 -18.40
CA SER A 132 -14.74 1.25 -19.55
C SER A 132 -13.69 0.54 -20.41
N GLY A 133 -12.42 0.96 -20.33
CA GLY A 133 -11.30 0.31 -20.99
C GLY A 133 -11.09 -1.15 -20.60
N ASP A 134 -10.25 -1.86 -21.32
CA ASP A 134 -9.97 -3.28 -21.10
C ASP A 134 -8.89 -3.46 -20.00
N TYR A 135 -9.32 -3.44 -18.75
CA TYR A 135 -8.48 -3.55 -17.57
C TYR A 135 -9.05 -4.55 -16.56
N VAL A 136 -8.16 -5.09 -15.73
CA VAL A 136 -8.52 -5.71 -14.45
C VAL A 136 -8.48 -4.64 -13.37
N LEU A 137 -9.47 -4.61 -12.48
CA LEU A 137 -9.58 -3.60 -11.42
C LEU A 137 -9.26 -4.21 -10.06
N MET A 138 -8.42 -3.53 -9.27
CA MET A 138 -8.06 -3.95 -7.93
C MET A 138 -7.89 -2.75 -6.97
N GLY A 139 -7.84 -3.00 -5.68
CA GLY A 139 -7.57 -2.01 -4.64
C GLY A 139 -8.78 -1.66 -3.78
N ASN A 140 -8.54 -0.98 -2.68
CA ASN A 140 -9.59 -0.64 -1.71
C ASN A 140 -10.56 0.46 -2.19
N GLY A 141 -10.20 1.22 -3.22
CA GLY A 141 -11.06 2.24 -3.80
C GLY A 141 -12.26 1.69 -4.56
N ILE A 142 -12.26 0.38 -4.86
CA ILE A 142 -13.38 -0.30 -5.54
C ILE A 142 -14.69 -0.13 -4.77
N GLU A 143 -14.65 -0.12 -3.44
CA GLU A 143 -15.86 0.05 -2.62
C GLU A 143 -16.59 1.37 -2.92
N LYS A 144 -15.85 2.43 -3.22
CA LYS A 144 -16.45 3.70 -3.63
C LYS A 144 -17.10 3.65 -5.01
N LEU A 145 -16.62 2.77 -5.88
CA LEU A 145 -17.18 2.61 -7.22
C LEU A 145 -18.59 2.00 -7.20
N LYS A 146 -18.96 1.28 -6.15
CA LYS A 146 -20.31 0.74 -5.97
C LYS A 146 -21.40 1.83 -5.98
N LYS A 147 -21.02 3.09 -5.79
CA LYS A 147 -21.93 4.25 -5.87
C LYS A 147 -22.22 4.71 -7.29
N ILE A 148 -21.54 4.16 -8.29
CA ILE A 148 -21.76 4.48 -9.71
C ILE A 148 -23.04 3.79 -10.17
N LYS A 149 -23.91 4.52 -10.89
CA LYS A 149 -25.24 4.07 -11.32
C LYS A 149 -25.22 2.75 -12.12
N ASP A 150 -24.20 2.57 -12.99
CA ASP A 150 -24.05 1.36 -13.82
C ASP A 150 -22.85 0.52 -13.37
N TYR A 151 -22.84 0.14 -12.09
CA TYR A 151 -21.76 -0.65 -11.53
C TYR A 151 -21.61 -2.04 -12.16
N SER A 152 -22.62 -2.52 -12.88
CA SER A 152 -22.65 -3.87 -13.47
C SER A 152 -21.48 -4.17 -14.40
N PHE A 153 -21.04 -3.20 -15.23
CA PHE A 153 -19.90 -3.39 -16.12
C PHE A 153 -18.56 -3.43 -15.36
N ILE A 154 -18.48 -2.76 -14.22
CA ILE A 154 -17.30 -2.75 -13.33
C ILE A 154 -17.16 -4.12 -12.66
N LYS A 155 -18.27 -4.71 -12.20
CA LYS A 155 -18.29 -5.98 -11.47
C LYS A 155 -17.58 -7.11 -12.22
N LYS A 156 -17.71 -7.17 -13.53
CA LYS A 156 -17.08 -8.20 -14.39
C LYS A 156 -15.55 -8.06 -14.48
N LYS A 157 -15.00 -6.91 -14.12
CA LYS A 157 -13.57 -6.58 -14.19
C LYS A 157 -12.87 -6.64 -12.84
N LEU A 158 -13.62 -6.90 -11.76
CA LEU A 158 -13.09 -6.86 -10.41
C LEU A 158 -12.25 -8.10 -10.10
N MET A 159 -11.11 -7.84 -9.50
CA MET A 159 -10.43 -8.85 -8.69
C MET A 159 -11.22 -9.07 -7.39
N GLY A 160 -11.19 -10.30 -6.91
CA GLY A 160 -11.67 -10.60 -5.57
C GLY A 160 -10.94 -9.77 -4.49
N PRO A 161 -11.41 -9.83 -3.24
CA PRO A 161 -10.78 -9.10 -2.15
C PRO A 161 -9.32 -9.52 -1.99
N ILE A 162 -8.42 -8.53 -1.99
CA ILE A 162 -6.99 -8.75 -1.80
C ILE A 162 -6.66 -8.36 -0.37
N GLU A 163 -6.23 -9.33 0.40
CA GLU A 163 -5.73 -9.09 1.75
C GLU A 163 -4.27 -8.65 1.68
N LEU A 164 -3.95 -7.49 2.27
CA LEU A 164 -2.59 -6.99 2.32
C LEU A 164 -1.82 -7.71 3.44
N LYS A 165 -1.02 -8.70 3.08
CA LYS A 165 -0.20 -9.47 4.03
C LYS A 165 1.25 -9.04 3.97
N SER A 166 1.91 -8.99 5.11
CA SER A 166 3.33 -8.60 5.18
C SER A 166 4.27 -9.67 4.63
N ASN A 167 3.87 -10.95 4.65
CA ASN A 167 4.67 -12.04 4.08
C ASN A 167 4.94 -11.88 2.57
N TYR A 168 4.10 -11.12 1.85
CA TYR A 168 4.35 -10.80 0.44
C TYR A 168 5.66 -10.04 0.24
N PHE A 169 6.08 -9.26 1.22
CA PHE A 169 7.36 -8.54 1.16
C PHE A 169 8.55 -9.45 1.43
N ILE A 170 8.41 -10.46 2.28
CA ILE A 170 9.50 -11.38 2.65
C ILE A 170 10.03 -12.07 1.42
N ASN A 171 9.16 -12.61 0.58
CA ASN A 171 9.53 -13.33 -0.64
C ASN A 171 10.13 -12.43 -1.71
N ASN A 172 9.93 -11.11 -1.62
CA ASN A 172 10.37 -10.12 -2.61
C ASN A 172 11.47 -9.18 -2.10
N VAL A 173 11.97 -9.37 -0.87
CA VAL A 173 13.01 -8.54 -0.25
C VAL A 173 14.24 -8.43 -1.12
N TYR A 174 14.66 -9.54 -1.73
CA TYR A 174 15.89 -9.62 -2.51
C TYR A 174 15.79 -9.03 -3.92
N GLN A 175 14.59 -8.71 -4.39
CA GLN A 175 14.37 -8.15 -5.72
C GLN A 175 14.56 -6.62 -5.79
N LYS A 176 14.54 -5.93 -4.65
CA LYS A 176 14.74 -4.49 -4.56
C LYS A 176 16.05 -4.14 -3.85
N LYS A 177 16.68 -3.07 -4.29
CA LYS A 177 17.83 -2.50 -3.56
C LYS A 177 17.32 -1.70 -2.36
N PRO A 178 17.94 -1.83 -1.17
CA PRO A 178 17.60 -1.01 -0.02
C PRO A 178 17.92 0.46 -0.30
N GLN A 179 17.13 1.34 0.26
CA GLN A 179 17.38 2.79 0.21
C GLN A 179 18.23 3.20 1.40
N GLY A 180 19.25 4.02 1.16
CA GLY A 180 20.13 4.53 2.24
C GLY A 180 19.47 5.61 3.12
N LYS A 181 18.29 6.10 2.73
CA LYS A 181 17.52 7.14 3.41
C LYS A 181 16.06 6.72 3.53
N PHE A 182 15.35 7.28 4.52
CA PHE A 182 13.91 7.13 4.59
C PHE A 182 13.25 7.60 3.28
N PRO A 183 12.33 6.81 2.72
CA PRO A 183 11.69 7.13 1.45
C PRO A 183 10.84 8.40 1.58
N ARG A 184 10.76 9.14 0.48
CA ARG A 184 9.79 10.23 0.40
C ARG A 184 8.39 9.67 0.35
N ILE A 185 7.48 10.27 1.12
CA ILE A 185 6.06 9.96 1.05
C ILE A 185 5.52 10.45 -0.29
N ILE A 186 4.76 9.60 -0.96
CA ILE A 186 4.12 9.92 -2.24
C ILE A 186 2.71 10.42 -1.95
N TYR A 187 2.49 11.66 -2.32
CA TYR A 187 1.16 12.25 -2.34
C TYR A 187 0.66 12.27 -3.78
N PRO A 188 -0.52 11.74 -4.06
CA PRO A 188 -1.10 11.80 -5.41
C PRO A 188 -1.54 13.21 -5.79
N TYR A 189 -1.54 14.13 -4.84
CA TYR A 189 -1.96 15.51 -4.97
C TYR A 189 -0.76 16.44 -4.84
N SER A 190 -0.75 17.52 -5.61
CA SER A 190 0.15 18.65 -5.31
C SER A 190 -0.19 19.20 -3.93
N PRO A 191 0.80 19.49 -3.08
CA PRO A 191 0.54 20.26 -1.88
C PRO A 191 -0.08 21.60 -2.31
N VAL A 192 -1.23 21.93 -1.74
CA VAL A 192 -1.86 23.25 -1.85
C VAL A 192 -1.01 24.21 -1.04
#